data_e77c115a55753973852854c6db503e78
#
_entry.id   e77c115a55753973852854c6db503e78
#
_cell.length_a   1.000
_cell.length_b   1.000
_cell.length_c   1.000
_cell.angle_alpha   90.00
_cell.angle_beta   90.00
_cell.angle_gamma   90.00
#
_symmetry.space_group_name_H-M   'P 1'
#
loop_
_entity.id
_entity.type
_entity.pdbx_description
1 polymer ?
#
loop_
_entity_poly.entity_id
_entity_poly.type
_entity_poly.pdbx_seq_one_letter_code
_entity_poly.pdbx_strand_id
1 'polypeptide(L)'
;MARATGLFHATLPVWDLARAERFWFTLLGITRHATPSYFPDMVVFLDLGNTMIHLVRYGDEIPRPHPRSTHLAIEVDDLDAAYAAVKAAGCEMFSEITARPDMRCFYFLDSEGNRIELIANIRERHRPGL
;
A
#
# COMPACT_ATOMS: atom_id res chain seq x y z
N MET A 1 29.22 12.94 6.98
CA MET A 1 27.82 12.87 7.44
C MET A 1 27.07 11.82 6.63
N ALA A 2 26.30 10.95 7.29
CA ALA A 2 25.45 10.00 6.59
C ALA A 2 24.28 10.73 5.91
N ARG A 3 23.82 10.18 4.79
CA ARG A 3 22.67 10.72 4.03
C ARG A 3 21.66 9.60 3.78
N ALA A 4 20.38 9.95 3.79
CA ALA A 4 19.35 9.04 3.34
C ALA A 4 19.49 8.80 1.83
N THR A 5 19.39 7.55 1.38
CA THR A 5 19.55 7.18 -0.04
C THR A 5 18.28 6.65 -0.67
N GLY A 6 17.24 6.40 0.12
CA GLY A 6 15.95 5.94 -0.38
C GLY A 6 15.12 5.26 0.69
N LEU A 7 13.91 4.90 0.31
CA LEU A 7 13.02 4.08 1.14
C LEU A 7 13.20 2.62 0.73
N PHE A 8 13.66 1.78 1.68
CA PHE A 8 13.88 0.35 1.40
C PHE A 8 12.56 -0.42 1.36
N HIS A 9 11.76 -0.28 2.41
CA HIS A 9 10.43 -0.88 2.46
C HIS A 9 9.51 -0.10 3.38
N ALA A 10 8.21 -0.39 3.29
CA ALA A 10 7.21 -0.01 4.27
C ALA A 10 6.60 -1.28 4.87
N THR A 11 6.17 -1.23 6.12
CA THR A 11 5.53 -2.35 6.80
C THR A 11 4.07 -2.04 7.04
N LEU A 12 3.19 -2.97 6.68
CA LEU A 12 1.77 -2.94 7.02
C LEU A 12 1.46 -4.04 8.04
N PRO A 13 0.88 -3.70 9.20
CA PRO A 13 0.36 -4.70 10.11
C PRO A 13 -0.86 -5.37 9.49
N VAL A 14 -0.93 -6.69 9.61
CA VAL A 14 -2.06 -7.48 9.11
C VAL A 14 -2.49 -8.48 10.17
N TRP A 15 -3.75 -8.88 10.14
CA TRP A 15 -4.30 -9.86 11.07
C TRP A 15 -4.56 -11.21 10.42
N ASP A 16 -4.72 -11.23 9.11
CA ASP A 16 -4.78 -12.43 8.28
C ASP A 16 -3.83 -12.27 7.09
N LEU A 17 -2.69 -12.92 7.17
CA LEU A 17 -1.60 -12.75 6.20
C LEU A 17 -1.99 -13.22 4.80
N ALA A 18 -2.67 -14.38 4.72
CA ALA A 18 -3.11 -14.92 3.43
C ALA A 18 -4.17 -14.03 2.77
N ARG A 19 -5.10 -13.50 3.56
CA ARG A 19 -6.13 -12.57 3.08
C ARG A 19 -5.50 -11.29 2.54
N ALA A 20 -4.54 -10.72 3.28
CA ALA A 20 -3.84 -9.52 2.87
C ALA A 20 -3.05 -9.73 1.57
N GLU A 21 -2.34 -10.84 1.45
CA GLU A 21 -1.59 -11.17 0.24
C GLU A 21 -2.52 -11.30 -0.97
N ARG A 22 -3.64 -12.04 -0.83
CA ARG A 22 -4.64 -12.17 -1.91
C ARG A 22 -5.26 -10.84 -2.28
N PHE A 23 -5.53 -9.98 -1.31
CA PHE A 23 -6.08 -8.65 -1.52
C PHE A 23 -5.20 -7.82 -2.47
N TRP A 24 -3.92 -7.71 -2.17
CA TRP A 24 -3.00 -6.91 -2.98
C TRP A 24 -2.73 -7.51 -4.36
N PHE A 25 -2.69 -8.85 -4.45
CA PHE A 25 -2.58 -9.51 -5.74
C PHE A 25 -3.81 -9.28 -6.61
N THR A 26 -5.00 -9.47 -6.06
CA THR A 26 -6.26 -9.31 -6.80
C THR A 26 -6.50 -7.85 -7.21
N LEU A 27 -6.19 -6.91 -6.32
CA LEU A 27 -6.45 -5.49 -6.56
C LEU A 27 -5.49 -4.87 -7.56
N LEU A 28 -4.19 -5.09 -7.39
CA LEU A 28 -3.13 -4.40 -8.14
C LEU A 28 -2.09 -5.33 -8.78
N GLY A 29 -2.28 -6.64 -8.71
CA GLY A 29 -1.32 -7.58 -9.29
C GLY A 29 0.02 -7.64 -8.55
N ILE A 30 0.09 -7.18 -7.30
CA ILE A 30 1.34 -7.19 -6.55
C ILE A 30 1.67 -8.61 -6.12
N THR A 31 2.86 -9.08 -6.49
CA THR A 31 3.31 -10.44 -6.21
C THR A 31 4.31 -10.50 -5.08
N ARG A 32 4.47 -11.69 -4.54
CA ARG A 32 5.41 -11.94 -3.45
C ARG A 32 6.85 -11.87 -3.95
N HIS A 33 7.70 -11.18 -3.19
CA HIS A 33 9.15 -11.29 -3.27
C HIS A 33 9.63 -12.42 -2.38
N ALA A 34 10.76 -13.05 -2.73
CA ALA A 34 11.36 -14.09 -1.92
C ALA A 34 11.69 -13.57 -0.51
N THR A 35 11.21 -14.28 0.51
CA THR A 35 11.50 -13.96 1.91
C THR A 35 12.73 -14.75 2.34
N PRO A 36 13.77 -14.10 2.90
CA PRO A 36 14.92 -14.82 3.43
C PRO A 36 14.53 -15.86 4.48
N SER A 37 15.24 -17.00 4.50
CA SER A 37 14.89 -18.14 5.35
C SER A 37 14.95 -17.85 6.86
N TYR A 38 15.69 -16.81 7.26
CA TYR A 38 15.78 -16.41 8.67
C TYR A 38 14.60 -15.56 9.14
N PHE A 39 13.68 -15.18 8.27
CA PHE A 39 12.46 -14.49 8.68
C PHE A 39 11.41 -15.48 9.18
N PRO A 40 10.62 -15.11 10.21
CA PRO A 40 9.55 -15.97 10.70
C PRO A 40 8.38 -16.05 9.69
N ASP A 41 7.57 -17.11 9.81
CA ASP A 41 6.42 -17.36 8.92
C ASP A 41 5.32 -16.29 8.97
N MET A 42 5.43 -15.33 9.89
CA MET A 42 4.47 -14.24 10.04
C MET A 42 4.73 -13.04 9.11
N VAL A 43 5.69 -13.14 8.19
CA VAL A 43 6.10 -12.04 7.32
C VAL A 43 5.98 -12.46 5.86
N VAL A 44 5.37 -11.60 5.04
CA VAL A 44 5.34 -11.74 3.57
C VAL A 44 5.90 -10.46 2.96
N PHE A 45 6.84 -10.61 2.05
CA PHE A 45 7.38 -9.50 1.26
C PHE A 45 6.60 -9.37 -0.04
N LEU A 46 6.08 -8.18 -0.32
CA LEU A 46 5.43 -7.83 -1.58
C LEU A 46 6.34 -6.95 -2.42
N ASP A 47 6.50 -7.30 -3.68
CA ASP A 47 7.40 -6.61 -4.61
C ASP A 47 6.69 -5.50 -5.38
N LEU A 48 7.15 -4.25 -5.23
CA LEU A 48 6.68 -3.10 -6.00
C LEU A 48 7.68 -2.68 -7.10
N GLY A 49 8.71 -3.48 -7.34
CA GLY A 49 9.75 -3.18 -8.34
C GLY A 49 10.87 -2.33 -7.78
N ASN A 50 10.59 -1.12 -7.32
CA ASN A 50 11.59 -0.19 -6.78
C ASN A 50 11.65 -0.17 -5.24
N THR A 51 10.71 -0.80 -4.57
CA THR A 51 10.65 -0.95 -3.12
C THR A 51 9.76 -2.15 -2.78
N MET A 52 9.56 -2.40 -1.50
CA MET A 52 8.73 -3.51 -1.04
C MET A 52 7.72 -3.04 0.01
N ILE A 53 6.63 -3.79 0.13
CA ILE A 53 5.76 -3.75 1.30
C ILE A 53 5.96 -5.05 2.07
N HIS A 54 6.28 -4.96 3.35
CA HIS A 54 6.29 -6.10 4.25
C HIS A 54 4.94 -6.22 4.95
N LEU A 55 4.24 -7.31 4.73
CA LEU A 55 3.05 -7.66 5.49
C LEU A 55 3.52 -8.43 6.73
N VAL A 56 3.21 -7.94 7.91
CA VAL A 56 3.61 -8.57 9.17
C VAL A 56 2.37 -8.88 9.98
N ARG A 57 2.17 -10.16 10.28
CA ARG A 57 1.02 -10.60 11.08
C ARG A 57 1.21 -10.27 12.55
N TYR A 58 0.22 -9.59 13.11
CA TYR A 58 0.11 -9.30 14.54
C TYR A 58 -1.06 -10.05 15.15
N GLY A 59 -1.00 -10.24 16.47
CA GLY A 59 -2.13 -10.71 17.25
C GLY A 59 -3.05 -9.56 17.69
N ASP A 60 -4.06 -9.89 18.50
CA ASP A 60 -5.04 -8.91 18.96
C ASP A 60 -4.48 -7.93 19.99
N GLU A 61 -3.29 -8.21 20.51
CA GLU A 61 -2.58 -7.33 21.45
C GLU A 61 -2.09 -6.02 20.80
N ILE A 62 -2.04 -5.97 19.46
CA ILE A 62 -1.65 -4.77 18.74
C ILE A 62 -2.91 -4.03 18.28
N PRO A 63 -3.10 -2.77 18.67
CA PRO A 63 -4.24 -1.99 18.20
C PRO A 63 -4.22 -1.82 16.68
N ARG A 64 -5.38 -1.87 16.05
CA ARG A 64 -5.48 -1.59 14.62
C ARG A 64 -5.12 -0.13 14.34
N PRO A 65 -4.47 0.16 13.19
CA PRO A 65 -4.13 1.53 12.83
C PRO A 65 -5.36 2.42 12.78
N HIS A 66 -5.22 3.65 13.26
CA HIS A 66 -6.28 4.64 13.13
C HIS A 66 -6.39 5.09 11.66
N PRO A 67 -7.60 5.16 11.08
CA PRO A 67 -7.76 5.50 9.66
C PRO A 67 -7.15 6.83 9.23
N ARG A 68 -6.95 7.76 10.15
CA ARG A 68 -6.36 9.07 9.86
C ARG A 68 -4.87 9.17 10.19
N SER A 69 -4.26 8.06 10.60
CA SER A 69 -2.83 8.04 10.95
C SER A 69 -1.96 7.84 9.72
N THR A 70 -0.78 7.28 9.90
CA THR A 70 0.15 6.95 8.84
C THR A 70 -0.52 6.14 7.74
N HIS A 71 -0.22 6.45 6.49
CA HIS A 71 -0.72 5.72 5.33
C HIS A 71 0.38 5.55 4.28
N LEU A 72 0.16 4.62 3.36
CA LEU A 72 1.00 4.46 2.17
C LEU A 72 0.32 5.13 0.99
N ALA A 73 1.11 5.80 0.16
CA ALA A 73 0.68 6.25 -1.16
C ALA A 73 1.36 5.35 -2.20
N ILE A 74 0.54 4.64 -2.99
CA ILE A 74 0.99 3.75 -4.06
C ILE A 74 0.62 4.38 -5.38
N GLU A 75 1.60 4.56 -6.27
CA GLU A 75 1.36 5.04 -7.61
C GLU A 75 0.79 3.92 -8.48
N VAL A 76 -0.27 4.23 -9.23
CA VAL A 76 -0.89 3.32 -10.18
C VAL A 76 -0.93 3.96 -11.57
N ASP A 77 -0.99 3.14 -12.60
CA ASP A 77 -1.01 3.60 -13.99
C ASP A 77 -2.42 4.03 -14.45
N ASP A 78 -3.46 3.45 -13.88
CA ASP A 78 -4.85 3.76 -14.21
C ASP A 78 -5.69 3.93 -12.93
N LEU A 79 -5.85 5.18 -12.51
CA LEU A 79 -6.54 5.50 -11.26
C LEU A 79 -8.04 5.19 -11.31
N ASP A 80 -8.68 5.41 -12.46
CA ASP A 80 -10.11 5.14 -12.61
C ASP A 80 -10.40 3.64 -12.53
N ALA A 81 -9.57 2.81 -13.14
CA ALA A 81 -9.68 1.36 -13.03
C ALA A 81 -9.41 0.88 -11.59
N ALA A 82 -8.40 1.45 -10.93
CA ALA A 82 -8.10 1.12 -9.54
C ALA A 82 -9.24 1.52 -8.61
N TYR A 83 -9.83 2.69 -8.81
CA TYR A 83 -10.99 3.15 -8.03
C TYR A 83 -12.17 2.19 -8.16
N ALA A 84 -12.49 1.78 -9.38
CA ALA A 84 -13.56 0.81 -9.64
C ALA A 84 -13.28 -0.54 -8.97
N ALA A 85 -12.03 -1.01 -9.03
CA ALA A 85 -11.62 -2.28 -8.41
C ALA A 85 -11.71 -2.23 -6.87
N VAL A 86 -11.30 -1.13 -6.26
CA VAL A 86 -11.39 -0.93 -4.81
C VAL A 86 -12.84 -0.92 -4.35
N LYS A 87 -13.71 -0.22 -5.07
CA LYS A 87 -15.16 -0.22 -4.78
C LYS A 87 -15.77 -1.62 -4.96
N ALA A 88 -15.42 -2.32 -6.02
CA ALA A 88 -15.91 -3.68 -6.26
C ALA A 88 -15.44 -4.68 -5.20
N ALA A 89 -14.28 -4.45 -4.60
CA ALA A 89 -13.76 -5.25 -3.49
C ALA A 89 -14.48 -4.99 -2.17
N GLY A 90 -15.38 -4.01 -2.11
CA GLY A 90 -16.14 -3.66 -0.90
C GLY A 90 -15.34 -2.92 0.15
N CYS A 91 -14.25 -2.27 -0.22
CA CYS A 91 -13.43 -1.50 0.70
C CYS A 91 -14.18 -0.28 1.25
N GLU A 92 -13.90 0.08 2.48
CA GLU A 92 -14.36 1.35 3.04
C GLU A 92 -13.61 2.50 2.36
N MET A 93 -14.35 3.41 1.75
CA MET A 93 -13.81 4.55 1.03
C MET A 93 -13.78 5.78 1.93
N PHE A 94 -12.66 6.52 1.93
CA PHE A 94 -12.55 7.81 2.62
C PHE A 94 -12.82 8.99 1.72
N SER A 95 -12.63 8.82 0.42
CA SER A 95 -12.84 9.89 -0.53
C SER A 95 -13.21 9.34 -1.89
N GLU A 96 -13.85 10.18 -2.69
CA GLU A 96 -13.87 10.00 -4.14
C GLU A 96 -12.51 10.41 -4.72
N ILE A 97 -12.34 10.22 -6.03
CA ILE A 97 -11.15 10.72 -6.71
C ILE A 97 -11.08 12.23 -6.58
N THR A 98 -9.99 12.72 -6.02
CA THR A 98 -9.67 14.14 -5.94
C THR A 98 -8.69 14.48 -7.06
N ALA A 99 -9.06 15.41 -7.94
CA ALA A 99 -8.19 15.91 -8.99
C ALA A 99 -7.55 17.22 -8.56
N ARG A 100 -6.23 17.29 -8.67
CA ARG A 100 -5.42 18.49 -8.49
C ARG A 100 -4.68 18.78 -9.79
N PRO A 101 -4.14 20.01 -9.99
CA PRO A 101 -3.41 20.31 -11.22
C PRO A 101 -2.24 19.39 -11.53
N ASP A 102 -1.70 18.72 -10.52
CA ASP A 102 -0.43 17.98 -10.58
C ASP A 102 -0.54 16.51 -10.19
N MET A 103 -1.73 16.06 -9.78
CA MET A 103 -1.99 14.65 -9.43
C MET A 103 -3.48 14.39 -9.27
N ARG A 104 -3.82 13.08 -9.24
CA ARG A 104 -5.16 12.60 -8.87
C ARG A 104 -4.96 11.50 -7.84
N CYS A 105 -5.82 11.43 -6.84
CA CYS A 105 -5.72 10.41 -5.78
C CYS A 105 -7.06 10.12 -5.13
N PHE A 106 -7.12 9.02 -4.40
CA PHE A 106 -8.21 8.71 -3.47
C PHE A 106 -7.69 7.85 -2.31
N TYR A 107 -8.48 7.76 -1.24
CA TYR A 107 -8.12 7.06 0.00
C TYR A 107 -9.16 6.00 0.33
N PHE A 108 -8.69 4.87 0.86
CA PHE A 108 -9.54 3.77 1.30
C PHE A 108 -8.85 2.95 2.39
N LEU A 109 -9.60 2.03 3.02
CA LEU A 109 -9.02 1.03 3.91
C LEU A 109 -8.82 -0.29 3.16
N ASP A 110 -7.64 -0.89 3.32
CA ASP A 110 -7.36 -2.22 2.78
C ASP A 110 -8.12 -3.32 3.54
N SER A 111 -7.90 -4.59 3.20
CA SER A 111 -8.56 -5.73 3.83
C SER A 111 -8.27 -5.86 5.33
N GLU A 112 -7.23 -5.20 5.83
CA GLU A 112 -6.77 -5.28 7.22
C GLU A 112 -7.01 -3.98 8.00
N GLY A 113 -7.68 -2.99 7.39
CA GLY A 113 -7.96 -1.71 8.03
C GLY A 113 -6.83 -0.70 7.93
N ASN A 114 -5.82 -0.92 7.11
CA ASN A 114 -4.77 0.06 6.86
C ASN A 114 -5.26 1.14 5.90
N ARG A 115 -4.91 2.39 6.17
CA ARG A 115 -5.21 3.50 5.28
C ARG A 115 -4.26 3.51 4.10
N ILE A 116 -4.82 3.52 2.91
CA ILE A 116 -4.08 3.51 1.64
C ILE A 116 -4.51 4.70 0.79
N GLU A 117 -3.54 5.32 0.14
CA GLU A 117 -3.74 6.29 -0.92
C GLU A 117 -3.32 5.66 -2.24
N LEU A 118 -4.17 5.71 -3.26
CA LEU A 118 -3.74 5.44 -4.64
C LEU A 118 -3.64 6.75 -5.39
N ILE A 119 -2.55 6.93 -6.11
CA ILE A 119 -2.17 8.19 -6.75
C ILE A 119 -1.71 7.94 -8.18
N ALA A 120 -2.07 8.85 -9.08
CA ALA A 120 -1.68 8.79 -10.48
C ALA A 120 -1.51 10.20 -11.06
N ASN A 121 -1.01 10.26 -12.28
CA ASN A 121 -0.84 11.51 -13.04
C ASN A 121 0.04 12.54 -12.30
N ILE A 122 1.06 12.05 -11.60
CA ILE A 122 2.00 12.90 -10.85
C ILE A 122 2.88 13.63 -11.86
N ARG A 123 2.90 14.97 -11.76
CA ARG A 123 3.82 15.76 -12.58
C ARG A 123 5.25 15.60 -12.10
N GLU A 124 6.19 15.70 -13.02
CA GLU A 124 7.63 15.51 -12.78
C GLU A 124 8.15 16.32 -11.58
N ARG A 125 7.73 17.57 -11.45
CA ARG A 125 8.17 18.46 -10.35
C ARG A 125 7.82 17.98 -8.94
N HIS A 126 6.91 17.02 -8.82
CA HIS A 126 6.51 16.45 -7.53
C HIS A 126 7.06 15.04 -7.32
N ARG A 127 7.90 14.55 -8.24
CA ARG A 127 8.56 13.26 -8.08
C ARG A 127 9.85 13.41 -7.29
N PRO A 128 10.05 12.55 -6.26
CA PRO A 128 11.33 12.56 -5.55
C PRO A 128 12.51 12.28 -6.49
N GLY A 129 13.64 12.92 -6.24
CA GLY A 129 14.86 12.70 -7.01
C GLY A 129 14.98 13.46 -8.32
N LEU A 130 14.03 14.30 -8.64
CA LEU A 130 14.07 15.15 -9.85
C LEU A 130 14.43 16.59 -9.55
#